data_d415889a091be030457d0863efc31ec4
#
_entry.id   d415889a091be030457d0863efc31ec4
#
_cell.length_a   1.000
_cell.length_b   1.000
_cell.length_c   1.000
_cell.angle_alpha   90.00
_cell.angle_beta   90.00
_cell.angle_gamma   90.00
#
_symmetry.space_group_name_H-M   'P 1'
#
loop_
_entity.id
_entity.type
_entity.pdbx_description
1 polymer ?
#
loop_
_entity_poly.entity_id
_entity_poly.type
_entity_poly.pdbx_seq_one_letter_code
_entity_poly.pdbx_strand_id
1 'polypeptide(L)'
;MIVEGAWWDFVDDIAANLVGALLLDYRESMRPVMEAWIDDPDRWRRRAAILSQLRHKERTDAEMLFDFCRRRAHETEFFIRKAIGWALREYSKTDPEAVAAFLRAEGDALSGLSRREAAKHL
;
A
#
# COMPACT_ATOMS: atom_id res chain seq x y z
N MET A 1 -27.45 7.87 -4.43
CA MET A 1 -26.82 6.73 -3.73
C MET A 1 -25.38 6.59 -4.18
N ILE A 2 -24.47 6.52 -3.23
CA ILE A 2 -23.07 6.30 -3.54
C ILE A 2 -22.88 4.81 -3.79
N VAL A 3 -22.45 4.45 -4.99
CA VAL A 3 -22.08 3.07 -5.25
C VAL A 3 -20.73 2.77 -4.59
N GLU A 4 -20.58 1.54 -4.14
CA GLU A 4 -19.38 1.12 -3.39
C GLU A 4 -18.08 1.40 -4.16
N GLY A 5 -18.06 1.18 -5.48
CA GLY A 5 -16.91 1.48 -6.30
C GLY A 5 -16.52 2.95 -6.30
N ALA A 6 -17.51 3.87 -6.29
CA ALA A 6 -17.25 5.30 -6.24
C ALA A 6 -16.62 5.71 -4.91
N TRP A 7 -17.03 5.08 -3.82
CA TRP A 7 -16.44 5.32 -2.51
C TRP A 7 -14.96 4.91 -2.48
N TRP A 8 -14.65 3.74 -3.01
CA TRP A 8 -13.28 3.25 -3.09
C TRP A 8 -12.39 4.14 -3.94
N ASP A 9 -12.91 4.60 -5.09
CA ASP A 9 -12.18 5.53 -5.94
C ASP A 9 -11.85 6.81 -5.20
N PHE A 10 -12.79 7.31 -4.39
CA PHE A 10 -12.59 8.50 -3.59
C PHE A 10 -11.49 8.31 -2.54
N VAL A 11 -11.52 7.20 -1.81
CA VAL A 11 -10.52 6.89 -0.79
C VAL A 11 -9.14 6.72 -1.41
N ASP A 12 -9.06 6.02 -2.54
CA ASP A 12 -7.79 5.78 -3.22
C ASP A 12 -7.20 7.09 -3.75
N ASP A 13 -8.05 7.97 -4.28
CA ASP A 13 -7.61 9.27 -4.77
C ASP A 13 -7.06 10.14 -3.63
N ILE A 14 -7.75 10.16 -2.49
CA ILE A 14 -7.26 10.88 -1.30
C ILE A 14 -5.91 10.31 -0.86
N ALA A 15 -5.80 8.99 -0.73
CA ALA A 15 -4.56 8.36 -0.28
C ALA A 15 -3.41 8.63 -1.23
N ALA A 16 -3.64 8.45 -2.54
CA ALA A 16 -2.56 8.54 -3.51
C ALA A 16 -2.17 9.99 -3.83
N ASN A 17 -3.12 10.92 -3.83
CA ASN A 17 -2.86 12.29 -4.26
C ASN A 17 -2.67 13.26 -3.12
N LEU A 18 -3.57 13.25 -2.13
CA LEU A 18 -3.50 14.21 -1.02
C LEU A 18 -2.56 13.72 0.09
N VAL A 19 -2.84 12.55 0.65
CA VAL A 19 -2.04 12.01 1.75
C VAL A 19 -0.63 11.71 1.27
N GLY A 20 -0.50 11.18 0.05
CA GLY A 20 0.79 10.89 -0.56
C GLY A 20 1.64 12.15 -0.75
N ALA A 21 1.03 13.24 -1.22
CA ALA A 21 1.74 14.50 -1.39
C ALA A 21 2.20 15.07 -0.04
N LEU A 22 1.33 15.02 0.97
CA LEU A 22 1.69 15.48 2.31
C LEU A 22 2.82 14.65 2.91
N LEU A 23 2.77 13.33 2.73
CA LEU A 23 3.82 12.45 3.23
C LEU A 23 5.15 12.75 2.55
N LEU A 24 5.13 13.05 1.24
CA LEU A 24 6.33 13.34 0.49
C LEU A 24 6.98 14.66 0.93
N ASP A 25 6.15 15.69 1.15
CA ASP A 25 6.63 17.03 1.51
C ASP A 25 6.92 17.18 3.01
N TYR A 26 6.21 16.44 3.85
CA TYR A 26 6.30 16.57 5.31
C TYR A 26 6.50 15.20 5.95
N ARG A 27 7.52 14.46 5.49
CA ARG A 27 7.73 13.07 5.87
C ARG A 27 7.85 12.88 7.39
N GLU A 28 8.58 13.76 8.06
CA GLU A 28 8.76 13.65 9.50
C GLU A 28 7.46 13.80 10.28
N SER A 29 6.57 14.68 9.83
CA SER A 29 5.28 14.91 10.48
C SER A 29 4.24 13.87 10.11
N MET A 30 4.26 13.40 8.86
CA MET A 30 3.23 12.49 8.33
C MET A 30 3.54 11.02 8.57
N ARG A 31 4.81 10.65 8.69
CA ARG A 31 5.18 9.25 8.91
C ARG A 31 4.52 8.67 10.17
N PRO A 32 4.53 9.36 11.34
CA PRO A 32 3.83 8.85 12.51
C PRO A 32 2.33 8.68 12.30
N VAL A 33 1.71 9.53 11.48
CA VAL A 33 0.29 9.41 11.15
C VAL A 33 0.04 8.12 10.38
N MET A 34 0.88 7.83 9.38
CA MET A 34 0.75 6.59 8.60
C MET A 34 1.05 5.37 9.45
N GLU A 35 2.03 5.47 10.36
CA GLU A 35 2.34 4.39 11.31
C GLU A 35 1.16 4.09 12.23
N ALA A 36 0.39 5.10 12.63
CA ALA A 36 -0.82 4.91 13.40
C ALA A 36 -1.93 4.30 12.55
N TRP A 37 -2.09 4.77 11.32
CA TRP A 37 -3.17 4.33 10.44
C TRP A 37 -3.02 2.89 9.98
N ILE A 38 -1.81 2.39 9.81
CA ILE A 38 -1.62 1.01 9.36
C ILE A 38 -2.18 -0.02 10.35
N ASP A 39 -2.26 0.34 11.61
CA ASP A 39 -2.80 -0.51 12.67
C ASP A 39 -4.17 -0.06 13.18
N ASP A 40 -4.79 0.93 12.52
CA ASP A 40 -6.08 1.47 12.92
C ASP A 40 -7.20 0.43 12.69
N PRO A 41 -8.19 0.34 13.60
CA PRO A 41 -9.34 -0.54 13.39
C PRO A 41 -10.15 -0.21 12.13
N ASP A 42 -10.10 1.03 11.67
CA ASP A 42 -10.80 1.46 10.47
C ASP A 42 -10.04 0.98 9.22
N ARG A 43 -10.68 0.11 8.45
CA ARG A 43 -10.08 -0.45 7.22
C ARG A 43 -9.71 0.62 6.19
N TRP A 44 -10.44 1.73 6.15
CA TRP A 44 -10.15 2.82 5.21
C TRP A 44 -8.83 3.50 5.53
N ARG A 45 -8.55 3.67 6.83
CA ARG A 45 -7.27 4.23 7.27
C ARG A 45 -6.11 3.28 7.00
N ARG A 46 -6.32 1.97 7.25
CA ARG A 46 -5.31 0.97 6.91
C ARG A 46 -5.01 1.00 5.41
N ARG A 47 -6.06 1.04 4.57
CA ARG A 47 -5.88 1.11 3.13
C ARG A 47 -5.16 2.39 2.71
N ALA A 48 -5.52 3.54 3.29
CA ALA A 48 -4.86 4.81 3.00
C ALA A 48 -3.37 4.76 3.33
N ALA A 49 -3.00 4.14 4.44
CA ALA A 49 -1.59 3.98 4.81
C ALA A 49 -0.83 3.13 3.79
N ILE A 50 -1.41 2.01 3.36
CA ILE A 50 -0.79 1.13 2.35
C ILE A 50 -0.59 1.86 1.02
N LEU A 51 -1.57 2.68 0.61
CA LEU A 51 -1.54 3.39 -0.66
C LEU A 51 -0.87 4.76 -0.60
N SER A 52 -0.39 5.17 0.57
CA SER A 52 0.14 6.52 0.77
C SER A 52 1.34 6.85 -0.12
N GLN A 53 2.11 5.84 -0.54
CA GLN A 53 3.27 6.03 -1.40
C GLN A 53 3.05 5.59 -2.84
N LEU A 54 1.79 5.38 -3.24
CA LEU A 54 1.46 4.80 -4.54
C LEU A 54 2.10 5.56 -5.72
N ARG A 55 2.24 6.86 -5.60
CA ARG A 55 2.77 7.71 -6.67
C ARG A 55 4.16 8.27 -6.40
N HIS A 56 4.84 7.78 -5.38
CA HIS A 56 6.16 8.30 -5.02
C HIS A 56 7.28 7.84 -5.94
N LYS A 57 7.08 6.74 -6.65
CA LYS A 57 8.07 6.18 -7.60
C LYS A 57 9.43 5.99 -6.92
N GLU A 58 10.50 6.58 -7.48
CA GLU A 58 11.85 6.45 -6.93
C GLU A 58 12.01 7.13 -5.57
N ARG A 59 11.08 7.96 -5.16
CA ARG A 59 11.09 8.60 -3.83
C ARG A 59 10.37 7.77 -2.76
N THR A 60 9.90 6.58 -3.11
CA THR A 60 9.24 5.67 -2.18
C THR A 60 10.21 5.25 -1.08
N ASP A 61 9.77 5.31 0.17
CA ASP A 61 10.46 4.68 1.28
C ASP A 61 10.09 3.19 1.26
N ALA A 62 10.97 2.39 0.67
CA ALA A 62 10.71 0.96 0.47
C ALA A 62 10.57 0.21 1.80
N GLU A 63 11.35 0.57 2.81
CA GLU A 63 11.26 -0.08 4.12
C GLU A 63 9.86 0.12 4.72
N MET A 64 9.33 1.32 4.65
CA MET A 64 7.99 1.64 5.15
C MET A 64 6.93 0.88 4.37
N LEU A 65 7.03 0.87 3.03
CA LEU A 65 6.09 0.15 2.18
C LEU A 65 6.06 -1.33 2.52
N PHE A 66 7.23 -1.97 2.58
CA PHE A 66 7.34 -3.40 2.84
C PHE A 66 6.92 -3.74 4.27
N ASP A 67 7.22 -2.87 5.24
CA ASP A 67 6.79 -3.05 6.62
C ASP A 67 5.27 -3.02 6.73
N PHE A 68 4.62 -2.09 6.05
CA PHE A 68 3.15 -1.98 6.05
C PHE A 68 2.52 -3.21 5.40
N CYS A 69 3.06 -3.67 4.29
CA CYS A 69 2.58 -4.89 3.64
C CYS A 69 2.76 -6.11 4.54
N ARG A 70 3.89 -6.18 5.23
CA ARG A 70 4.19 -7.28 6.15
C ARG A 70 3.24 -7.30 7.34
N ARG A 71 2.97 -6.12 7.93
CA ARG A 71 2.06 -6.00 9.08
C ARG A 71 0.64 -6.44 8.73
N ARG A 72 0.20 -6.19 7.50
CA ARG A 72 -1.17 -6.52 7.06
C ARG A 72 -1.23 -7.76 6.18
N ALA A 73 -0.16 -8.50 6.06
CA ALA A 73 -0.09 -9.68 5.20
C ALA A 73 -1.16 -10.73 5.52
N HIS A 74 -1.50 -10.90 6.79
CA HIS A 74 -2.48 -11.88 7.25
C HIS A 74 -3.93 -11.38 7.16
N GLU A 75 -4.14 -10.17 6.69
CA GLU A 75 -5.44 -9.52 6.63
C GLU A 75 -6.41 -10.32 5.75
N THR A 76 -7.63 -10.54 6.23
CA THR A 76 -8.67 -11.22 5.46
C THR A 76 -9.56 -10.26 4.67
N GLU A 77 -9.50 -8.97 4.99
CA GLU A 77 -10.28 -7.94 4.29
C GLU A 77 -9.85 -7.86 2.83
N PHE A 78 -10.78 -8.09 1.91
CA PHE A 78 -10.51 -8.12 0.47
C PHE A 78 -9.83 -6.83 -0.01
N PHE A 79 -10.33 -5.68 0.42
CA PHE A 79 -9.81 -4.40 -0.06
C PHE A 79 -8.41 -4.08 0.48
N ILE A 80 -8.05 -4.65 1.64
CA ILE A 80 -6.69 -4.52 2.17
C ILE A 80 -5.73 -5.42 1.37
N ARG A 81 -6.15 -6.65 1.07
CA ARG A 81 -5.37 -7.56 0.23
C ARG A 81 -5.10 -6.96 -1.14
N LYS A 82 -6.12 -6.31 -1.71
CA LYS A 82 -6.00 -5.68 -3.01
C LYS A 82 -5.07 -4.47 -2.96
N ALA A 83 -5.13 -3.68 -1.89
CA ALA A 83 -4.25 -2.53 -1.70
C ALA A 83 -2.79 -2.96 -1.60
N ILE A 84 -2.49 -4.02 -0.87
CA ILE A 84 -1.13 -4.57 -0.76
C ILE A 84 -0.61 -4.95 -2.15
N GLY A 85 -1.41 -5.69 -2.91
CA GLY A 85 -1.03 -6.09 -4.27
C GLY A 85 -0.80 -4.90 -5.17
N TRP A 86 -1.68 -3.92 -5.14
CA TRP A 86 -1.59 -2.71 -5.96
C TRP A 86 -0.35 -1.89 -5.61
N ALA A 87 -0.10 -1.64 -4.32
CA ALA A 87 1.04 -0.86 -3.89
C ALA A 87 2.36 -1.53 -4.32
N LEU A 88 2.47 -2.83 -4.15
CA LEU A 88 3.66 -3.58 -4.58
C LEU A 88 3.80 -3.58 -6.10
N ARG A 89 2.70 -3.73 -6.84
CA ARG A 89 2.72 -3.68 -8.30
C ARG A 89 3.20 -2.33 -8.81
N GLU A 90 2.72 -1.24 -8.23
CA GLU A 90 3.15 0.10 -8.64
C GLU A 90 4.64 0.31 -8.35
N TYR A 91 5.11 -0.12 -7.19
CA TYR A 91 6.53 0.01 -6.87
C TYR A 91 7.41 -0.89 -7.74
N SER A 92 6.88 -2.02 -8.22
CA SER A 92 7.64 -2.90 -9.11
C SER A 92 8.00 -2.24 -10.44
N LYS A 93 7.25 -1.22 -10.85
CA LYS A 93 7.58 -0.44 -12.04
C LYS A 93 8.83 0.41 -11.83
N THR A 94 9.12 0.78 -10.59
CA THR A 94 10.29 1.57 -10.23
C THR A 94 11.47 0.67 -9.84
N ASP A 95 11.22 -0.35 -9.03
CA ASP A 95 12.26 -1.25 -8.53
C ASP A 95 11.75 -2.69 -8.51
N PRO A 96 11.74 -3.35 -9.67
CA PRO A 96 11.22 -4.73 -9.77
C PRO A 96 12.02 -5.72 -8.94
N GLU A 97 13.34 -5.52 -8.80
CA GLU A 97 14.19 -6.44 -8.02
C GLU A 97 13.86 -6.39 -6.53
N ALA A 98 13.59 -5.21 -6.00
CA ALA A 98 13.22 -5.07 -4.59
C ALA A 98 11.90 -5.76 -4.29
N VAL A 99 10.90 -5.61 -5.18
CA VAL A 99 9.61 -6.27 -5.02
C VAL A 99 9.75 -7.78 -5.17
N ALA A 100 10.52 -8.23 -6.15
CA ALA A 100 10.79 -9.67 -6.33
C ALA A 100 11.44 -10.27 -5.09
N ALA A 101 12.40 -9.57 -4.50
CA ALA A 101 13.07 -10.02 -3.28
C ALA A 101 12.09 -10.10 -2.10
N PHE A 102 11.22 -9.09 -1.98
CA PHE A 102 10.19 -9.08 -0.94
C PHE A 102 9.24 -10.26 -1.10
N LEU A 103 8.79 -10.54 -2.33
CA LEU A 103 7.90 -11.66 -2.59
C LEU A 103 8.57 -13.02 -2.31
N ARG A 104 9.87 -13.15 -2.57
CA ARG A 104 10.59 -14.37 -2.21
C ARG A 104 10.68 -14.56 -0.70
N ALA A 105 10.88 -13.48 0.04
CA ALA A 105 11.04 -13.54 1.50
C ALA A 105 9.69 -13.67 2.21
N GLU A 106 8.65 -12.97 1.76
CA GLU A 106 7.39 -12.81 2.49
C GLU A 106 6.18 -13.32 1.71
N GLY A 107 6.35 -13.83 0.50
CA GLY A 107 5.23 -14.18 -0.37
C GLY A 107 4.28 -15.20 0.21
N ASP A 108 4.79 -16.13 1.02
CA ASP A 108 3.95 -17.16 1.64
C ASP A 108 3.01 -16.58 2.70
N ALA A 109 3.36 -15.45 3.31
CA ALA A 109 2.50 -14.78 4.28
C ALA A 109 1.40 -13.96 3.59
N LEU A 110 1.59 -13.58 2.33
CA LEU A 110 0.62 -12.79 1.57
C LEU A 110 -0.49 -13.70 1.03
N SER A 111 -1.69 -13.11 0.86
CA SER A 111 -2.77 -13.81 0.17
C SER A 111 -2.38 -14.09 -1.28
N GLY A 112 -3.02 -15.09 -1.89
CA GLY A 112 -2.83 -15.36 -3.32
C GLY A 112 -3.17 -14.16 -4.19
N LEU A 113 -4.22 -13.41 -3.82
CA LEU A 113 -4.61 -12.19 -4.54
C LEU A 113 -3.50 -11.15 -4.50
N SER A 114 -2.95 -10.87 -3.30
CA SER A 114 -1.88 -9.89 -3.15
C SER A 114 -0.65 -10.28 -3.96
N ARG A 115 -0.27 -11.56 -3.89
CA ARG A 115 0.90 -12.08 -4.61
C ARG A 115 0.74 -11.95 -6.12
N ARG A 116 -0.42 -12.35 -6.65
CA ARG A 116 -0.67 -12.29 -8.09
C ARG A 116 -0.66 -10.85 -8.60
N GLU A 117 -1.30 -9.94 -7.87
CA GLU A 117 -1.32 -8.54 -8.27
C GLU A 117 0.08 -7.92 -8.21
N ALA A 118 0.84 -8.19 -7.15
CA ALA A 118 2.19 -7.67 -6.99
C ALA A 118 3.12 -8.13 -8.11
N ALA A 119 2.95 -9.35 -8.58
CA ALA A 119 3.84 -9.97 -9.57
C ALA A 119 3.50 -9.64 -11.03
N LYS A 120 2.46 -8.87 -11.29
CA LYS A 120 1.97 -8.65 -12.68
C LYS A 120 3.02 -8.08 -13.63
N HIS A 121 3.97 -7.31 -13.13
CA HIS A 121 5.01 -6.70 -13.96
C HIS A 121 6.40 -7.29 -13.71
N LEU A 122 6.46 -8.42 -13.06
CA LEU A 122 7.74 -9.11 -12.81
C LEU A 122 8.01 -10.22 -13.83
#